data_7b13800e6f7fea47c657eb13783730b9
#
_entry.id   7b13800e6f7fea47c657eb13783730b9
#
_cell.length_a   1.000
_cell.length_b   1.000
_cell.length_c   1.000
_cell.angle_alpha   90.00
_cell.angle_beta   90.00
_cell.angle_gamma   90.00
#
_symmetry.space_group_name_H-M   'P 1'
#
loop_
_entity.id
_entity.type
_entity.pdbx_description
1 polymer ?
#
loop_
_entity_poly.entity_id
_entity_poly.type
_entity_poly.pdbx_seq_one_letter_code
_entity_poly.pdbx_strand_id
1 'polypeptide(L)'
;MDFRELSKLAYDLRKDTVDMIVAGKGGHIGGDMSVMETLVTLYFDQMNISPENMNDPDRDLFVMSKGHSVEAYYAVLAKKGFLDIKEVNEKFSKFGTQYIGHPNNKLPGIEMNSGSLGHGLPVCVGMALAGKMNKKDYRVYTVMGDGELAEGSVWEAAMAGHQYKLDNLCAIVDRNRLQISGNTEDVMGHDDLHERFRSFGWHVIDVADGNSIEQLHAAFEEAKQTKGQPTVLIANTVKGKGSAVMEDKASWHHHVPSQEDRKSTRLNSSHLGISY
;
A
#
# COMPACT_ATOMS: atom_id res chain seq x y z
N MET A 1 17.56 -4.38 7.44
CA MET A 1 17.94 -4.67 6.04
C MET A 1 18.48 -3.37 5.46
N ASP A 2 19.47 -3.42 4.56
CA ASP A 2 19.86 -2.23 3.82
C ASP A 2 18.88 -1.95 2.67
N PHE A 3 19.01 -0.78 2.02
CA PHE A 3 18.07 -0.38 0.96
C PHE A 3 18.13 -1.28 -0.28
N ARG A 4 19.31 -1.86 -0.55
CA ARG A 4 19.47 -2.80 -1.66
C ARG A 4 18.77 -4.12 -1.38
N GLU A 5 18.86 -4.61 -0.15
CA GLU A 5 18.15 -5.81 0.31
C GLU A 5 16.63 -5.61 0.26
N LEU A 6 16.13 -4.45 0.69
CA LEU A 6 14.71 -4.10 0.63
C LEU A 6 14.21 -4.00 -0.83
N SER A 7 14.99 -3.37 -1.72
CA SER A 7 14.66 -3.29 -3.15
C SER A 7 14.61 -4.67 -3.81
N LYS A 8 15.55 -5.54 -3.45
CA LYS A 8 15.54 -6.94 -3.90
C LYS A 8 14.33 -7.68 -3.35
N LEU A 9 13.98 -7.47 -2.10
CA LEU A 9 12.79 -8.06 -1.48
C LEU A 9 11.51 -7.62 -2.20
N ALA A 10 11.34 -6.33 -2.49
CA ALA A 10 10.20 -5.82 -3.24
C ALA A 10 10.07 -6.49 -4.62
N TYR A 11 11.20 -6.69 -5.29
CA TYR A 11 11.22 -7.43 -6.56
C TYR A 11 10.82 -8.90 -6.41
N ASP A 12 11.32 -9.59 -5.38
CA ASP A 12 10.99 -11.00 -5.14
C ASP A 12 9.50 -11.16 -4.77
N LEU A 13 8.93 -10.26 -3.96
CA LEU A 13 7.53 -10.28 -3.58
C LEU A 13 6.58 -9.99 -4.76
N ARG A 14 7.01 -9.21 -5.76
CA ARG A 14 6.26 -9.07 -7.03
C ARG A 14 6.09 -10.41 -7.75
N LYS A 15 7.11 -11.27 -7.72
CA LYS A 15 6.99 -12.62 -8.31
C LYS A 15 5.96 -13.46 -7.55
N ASP A 16 6.00 -13.42 -6.22
CA ASP A 16 5.03 -14.13 -5.39
C ASP A 16 3.60 -13.65 -5.66
N THR A 17 3.43 -12.32 -5.82
CA THR A 17 2.14 -11.70 -6.18
C THR A 17 1.64 -12.18 -7.55
N VAL A 18 2.50 -12.19 -8.56
CA VAL A 18 2.16 -12.71 -9.91
C VAL A 18 1.77 -14.17 -9.84
N ASP A 19 2.52 -15.00 -9.10
CA ASP A 19 2.25 -16.42 -8.97
C ASP A 19 0.91 -16.69 -8.26
N MET A 20 0.57 -15.89 -7.25
CA MET A 20 -0.72 -15.92 -6.55
C MET A 20 -1.89 -15.58 -7.49
N ILE A 21 -1.79 -14.49 -8.26
CA ILE A 21 -2.84 -14.06 -9.21
C ILE A 21 -3.07 -15.12 -10.27
N VAL A 22 -2.01 -15.72 -10.80
CA VAL A 22 -2.12 -16.79 -11.80
C VAL A 22 -2.78 -18.03 -11.21
N ALA A 23 -2.42 -18.41 -9.98
CA ALA A 23 -3.02 -19.58 -9.29
C ALA A 23 -4.51 -19.33 -8.96
N GLY A 24 -4.86 -18.12 -8.52
CA GLY A 24 -6.23 -17.69 -8.19
C GLY A 24 -7.11 -17.36 -9.40
N LYS A 25 -6.50 -17.21 -10.59
CA LYS A 25 -7.18 -16.80 -11.85
C LYS A 25 -7.92 -15.46 -11.75
N GLY A 26 -7.41 -14.54 -10.97
CA GLY A 26 -7.95 -13.19 -10.78
C GLY A 26 -7.09 -12.36 -9.85
N GLY A 27 -7.09 -11.03 -10.02
CA GLY A 27 -6.35 -10.10 -9.17
C GLY A 27 -6.18 -8.73 -9.80
N HIS A 28 -5.77 -7.74 -9.00
CA HIS A 28 -5.60 -6.35 -9.42
C HIS A 28 -4.13 -5.98 -9.59
N ILE A 29 -3.46 -6.74 -10.42
CA ILE A 29 -2.00 -6.78 -10.57
C ILE A 29 -1.33 -5.40 -10.75
N GLY A 30 -1.94 -4.48 -11.49
CA GLY A 30 -1.33 -3.17 -11.76
C GLY A 30 -1.10 -2.35 -10.49
N GLY A 31 -2.09 -2.34 -9.59
CA GLY A 31 -2.02 -1.67 -8.29
C GLY A 31 -1.17 -2.39 -7.26
N ASP A 32 -1.08 -3.73 -7.35
CA ASP A 32 -0.17 -4.53 -6.53
C ASP A 32 1.29 -4.21 -6.83
N MET A 33 1.61 -4.12 -8.12
CA MET A 33 2.98 -3.86 -8.57
C MET A 33 3.45 -2.45 -8.20
N SER A 34 2.56 -1.42 -8.23
CA SER A 34 2.94 -0.04 -7.92
C SER A 34 3.24 0.17 -6.43
N VAL A 35 2.54 -0.52 -5.53
CA VAL A 35 2.57 -0.27 -4.08
C VAL A 35 3.66 -1.06 -3.35
N MET A 36 4.37 -1.95 -4.02
CA MET A 36 5.23 -2.94 -3.38
C MET A 36 6.36 -2.33 -2.54
N GLU A 37 7.06 -1.30 -3.03
CA GLU A 37 8.11 -0.62 -2.26
C GLU A 37 7.54 0.05 -1.01
N THR A 38 6.37 0.66 -1.10
CA THR A 38 5.68 1.26 0.05
C THR A 38 5.41 0.20 1.13
N LEU A 39 4.86 -0.95 0.76
CA LEU A 39 4.58 -2.04 1.70
C LEU A 39 5.86 -2.63 2.29
N VAL A 40 6.88 -2.84 1.47
CA VAL A 40 8.18 -3.37 1.95
C VAL A 40 8.83 -2.39 2.92
N THR A 41 8.85 -1.09 2.60
CA THR A 41 9.40 -0.08 3.50
C THR A 41 8.63 -0.05 4.82
N LEU A 42 7.30 -0.07 4.80
CA LEU A 42 6.48 -0.09 6.01
C LEU A 42 6.78 -1.32 6.87
N TYR A 43 6.66 -2.51 6.31
CA TYR A 43 6.70 -3.75 7.09
C TYR A 43 8.10 -4.22 7.51
N PHE A 44 9.16 -3.85 6.77
CA PHE A 44 10.53 -4.33 7.02
C PHE A 44 11.49 -3.28 7.51
N ASP A 45 11.07 -1.99 7.53
CA ASP A 45 11.94 -0.89 7.95
C ASP A 45 11.24 0.06 8.96
N GLN A 46 9.97 0.42 8.77
CA GLN A 46 9.36 1.52 9.47
C GLN A 46 8.45 1.15 10.65
N MET A 47 7.66 0.10 10.52
CA MET A 47 6.61 -0.24 11.48
C MET A 47 7.09 -1.17 12.57
N ASN A 48 6.66 -0.89 13.81
CA ASN A 48 6.72 -1.84 14.93
C ASN A 48 5.57 -2.85 14.81
N ILE A 49 5.74 -3.84 13.95
CA ILE A 49 4.76 -4.90 13.73
C ILE A 49 5.45 -6.23 13.39
N SER A 50 5.03 -7.30 14.05
CA SER A 50 5.47 -8.67 13.77
C SER A 50 4.42 -9.67 14.25
N PRO A 51 4.49 -10.95 13.82
CA PRO A 51 3.61 -11.99 14.37
C PRO A 51 3.68 -12.11 15.89
N GLU A 52 4.87 -11.88 16.47
CA GLU A 52 5.12 -12.02 17.91
C GLU A 52 4.44 -10.91 18.72
N ASN A 53 4.29 -9.70 18.16
CA ASN A 53 3.68 -8.56 18.84
C ASN A 53 2.23 -8.27 18.44
N MET A 54 1.54 -9.22 17.76
CA MET A 54 0.15 -9.01 17.30
C MET A 54 -0.84 -8.59 18.38
N ASN A 55 -0.62 -9.02 19.61
CA ASN A 55 -1.47 -8.70 20.74
C ASN A 55 -0.93 -7.53 21.59
N ASP A 56 0.19 -6.92 21.16
CA ASP A 56 0.72 -5.74 21.83
C ASP A 56 -0.17 -4.52 21.52
N PRO A 57 -0.75 -3.86 22.54
CA PRO A 57 -1.58 -2.68 22.33
C PRO A 57 -0.79 -1.44 21.87
N ASP A 58 0.53 -1.52 21.87
CA ASP A 58 1.43 -0.44 21.45
C ASP A 58 2.10 -0.71 20.10
N ARG A 59 1.71 -1.76 19.37
CA ARG A 59 2.17 -2.00 18.00
C ARG A 59 1.55 -1.02 17.03
N ASP A 60 2.27 -0.74 15.94
CA ASP A 60 1.74 0.08 14.85
C ASP A 60 0.60 -0.64 14.10
N LEU A 61 -0.28 0.15 13.49
CA LEU A 61 -1.46 -0.32 12.77
C LEU A 61 -1.37 0.06 11.29
N PHE A 62 -1.82 -0.84 10.43
CA PHE A 62 -1.86 -0.61 8.99
C PHE A 62 -3.20 -0.99 8.37
N VAL A 63 -3.73 -0.12 7.51
CA VAL A 63 -4.93 -0.38 6.71
C VAL A 63 -4.62 -0.20 5.23
N MET A 64 -4.84 -1.24 4.43
CA MET A 64 -4.83 -1.14 2.97
C MET A 64 -6.17 -0.59 2.50
N SER A 65 -6.30 0.74 2.33
CA SER A 65 -7.54 1.38 1.91
C SER A 65 -7.89 1.02 0.47
N LYS A 66 -6.92 1.05 -0.45
CA LYS A 66 -7.05 0.45 -1.79
C LYS A 66 -7.03 -1.08 -1.71
N GLY A 67 -8.08 -1.64 -1.11
CA GLY A 67 -8.15 -3.06 -0.74
C GLY A 67 -7.98 -4.04 -1.91
N HIS A 68 -8.19 -3.57 -3.13
CA HIS A 68 -7.95 -4.36 -4.33
C HIS A 68 -6.45 -4.67 -4.61
N SER A 69 -5.50 -4.08 -3.87
CA SER A 69 -4.07 -4.48 -3.91
C SER A 69 -3.73 -5.47 -2.80
N VAL A 70 -4.63 -6.40 -2.51
CA VAL A 70 -4.48 -7.38 -1.43
C VAL A 70 -3.43 -8.44 -1.73
N GLU A 71 -3.19 -8.76 -2.99
CA GLU A 71 -2.25 -9.79 -3.39
C GLU A 71 -0.82 -9.40 -3.02
N ALA A 72 -0.45 -8.13 -3.25
CA ALA A 72 0.82 -7.57 -2.77
C ALA A 72 0.87 -7.58 -1.23
N TYR A 73 -0.25 -7.26 -0.59
CA TYR A 73 -0.34 -7.26 0.87
C TYR A 73 -0.17 -8.66 1.45
N TYR A 74 -0.83 -9.68 0.88
CA TYR A 74 -0.64 -11.07 1.30
C TYR A 74 0.80 -11.55 1.12
N ALA A 75 1.45 -11.21 0.01
CA ALA A 75 2.85 -11.56 -0.21
C ALA A 75 3.77 -10.95 0.87
N VAL A 76 3.54 -9.68 1.23
CA VAL A 76 4.29 -8.99 2.31
C VAL A 76 4.01 -9.63 3.67
N LEU A 77 2.74 -9.90 4.01
CA LEU A 77 2.35 -10.55 5.26
C LEU A 77 2.94 -11.97 5.38
N ALA A 78 2.94 -12.73 4.29
CA ALA A 78 3.55 -14.05 4.27
C ALA A 78 5.07 -13.97 4.48
N LYS A 79 5.74 -13.05 3.83
CA LYS A 79 7.18 -12.82 4.01
C LYS A 79 7.54 -12.36 5.42
N LYS A 80 6.68 -11.56 6.05
CA LYS A 80 6.83 -11.11 7.43
C LYS A 80 6.56 -12.23 8.45
N GLY A 81 5.89 -13.32 8.04
CA GLY A 81 5.59 -14.48 8.87
C GLY A 81 4.18 -14.54 9.45
N PHE A 82 3.27 -13.63 9.04
CA PHE A 82 1.85 -13.66 9.44
C PHE A 82 1.07 -14.75 8.74
N LEU A 83 1.41 -15.06 7.49
CA LEU A 83 0.73 -16.03 6.63
C LEU A 83 1.74 -17.06 6.08
N ASP A 84 1.25 -18.21 5.64
CA ASP A 84 2.04 -19.16 4.85
C ASP A 84 1.79 -18.92 3.37
N ILE A 85 2.81 -18.55 2.61
CA ILE A 85 2.71 -18.28 1.16
C ILE A 85 2.20 -19.47 0.37
N LYS A 86 2.48 -20.70 0.80
CA LYS A 86 1.99 -21.92 0.14
C LYS A 86 0.48 -22.05 0.33
N GLU A 87 0.01 -21.81 1.56
CA GLU A 87 -1.41 -21.80 1.89
C GLU A 87 -2.15 -20.70 1.13
N VAL A 88 -1.58 -19.49 1.06
CA VAL A 88 -2.14 -18.37 0.30
C VAL A 88 -2.29 -18.75 -1.17
N ASN A 89 -1.23 -19.25 -1.82
CA ASN A 89 -1.27 -19.65 -3.23
C ASN A 89 -2.26 -20.80 -3.52
N GLU A 90 -2.42 -21.72 -2.58
CA GLU A 90 -3.37 -22.83 -2.72
C GLU A 90 -4.83 -22.37 -2.58
N LYS A 91 -5.09 -21.43 -1.65
CA LYS A 91 -6.44 -21.04 -1.23
C LYS A 91 -6.93 -19.73 -1.81
N PHE A 92 -6.05 -18.88 -2.36
CA PHE A 92 -6.42 -17.58 -2.88
C PHE A 92 -7.52 -17.68 -3.93
N SER A 93 -8.56 -16.87 -3.76
CA SER A 93 -9.74 -16.80 -4.65
C SER A 93 -10.51 -18.12 -4.79
N LYS A 94 -10.34 -19.07 -3.84
CA LYS A 94 -11.13 -20.32 -3.81
C LYS A 94 -12.39 -20.16 -2.98
N PHE A 95 -13.45 -20.83 -3.39
CA PHE A 95 -14.72 -20.82 -2.63
C PHE A 95 -14.52 -21.37 -1.21
N GLY A 96 -15.10 -20.69 -0.22
CA GLY A 96 -15.07 -21.10 1.19
C GLY A 96 -13.78 -20.78 1.95
N THR A 97 -12.84 -20.05 1.33
CA THR A 97 -11.60 -19.62 2.00
C THR A 97 -11.69 -18.20 2.53
N GLN A 98 -10.72 -17.81 3.39
CA GLN A 98 -10.57 -16.44 3.90
C GLN A 98 -9.67 -15.59 2.98
N TYR A 99 -8.93 -16.20 2.06
CA TYR A 99 -8.01 -15.55 1.13
C TYR A 99 -8.76 -15.06 -0.11
N ILE A 100 -9.50 -13.98 0.07
CA ILE A 100 -10.31 -13.34 -0.98
C ILE A 100 -9.57 -12.17 -1.61
N GLY A 101 -10.06 -11.65 -2.74
CA GLY A 101 -9.45 -10.53 -3.49
C GLY A 101 -9.50 -9.16 -2.79
N HIS A 102 -9.75 -9.12 -1.50
CA HIS A 102 -9.72 -7.93 -0.63
C HIS A 102 -9.29 -8.32 0.79
N PRO A 103 -8.73 -7.40 1.59
CA PRO A 103 -8.33 -7.69 2.96
C PRO A 103 -9.49 -8.20 3.82
N ASN A 104 -9.22 -9.26 4.58
CA ASN A 104 -10.17 -9.88 5.49
C ASN A 104 -9.53 -9.97 6.89
N ASN A 105 -10.10 -9.29 7.87
CA ASN A 105 -9.59 -9.22 9.23
C ASN A 105 -9.71 -10.53 10.05
N LYS A 106 -10.17 -11.60 9.44
CA LYS A 106 -10.04 -12.97 9.98
C LYS A 106 -8.65 -13.56 9.76
N LEU A 107 -7.85 -12.93 8.89
CA LEU A 107 -6.45 -13.30 8.67
C LEU A 107 -5.54 -12.49 9.60
N PRO A 108 -4.51 -13.11 10.19
CA PRO A 108 -3.57 -12.41 11.04
C PRO A 108 -2.82 -11.32 10.28
N GLY A 109 -2.58 -10.18 10.93
CA GLY A 109 -1.91 -9.03 10.34
C GLY A 109 -2.83 -8.08 9.55
N ILE A 110 -4.13 -8.34 9.49
CA ILE A 110 -5.11 -7.49 8.80
C ILE A 110 -6.07 -6.87 9.80
N GLU A 111 -6.05 -5.54 9.91
CA GLU A 111 -6.82 -4.79 10.89
C GLU A 111 -8.30 -4.62 10.50
N MET A 112 -8.57 -4.52 9.19
CA MET A 112 -9.86 -4.10 8.69
C MET A 112 -10.20 -4.82 7.38
N ASN A 113 -11.47 -5.20 7.23
CA ASN A 113 -12.03 -5.54 5.92
C ASN A 113 -12.10 -4.29 5.07
N SER A 114 -11.42 -4.26 3.95
CA SER A 114 -11.43 -3.13 3.03
C SER A 114 -11.82 -3.54 1.61
N GLY A 115 -11.98 -2.56 0.69
CA GLY A 115 -12.46 -2.79 -0.66
C GLY A 115 -13.55 -1.80 -1.08
N SER A 116 -14.33 -1.28 -0.12
CA SER A 116 -15.12 -0.07 -0.32
C SER A 116 -14.15 1.12 -0.22
N LEU A 117 -13.81 1.69 -1.38
CA LEU A 117 -12.84 2.77 -1.46
C LEU A 117 -13.28 3.99 -0.63
N GLY A 118 -12.34 4.78 -0.14
CA GLY A 118 -12.57 5.94 0.70
C GLY A 118 -12.84 5.64 2.17
N HIS A 119 -12.94 4.37 2.60
CA HIS A 119 -13.25 4.00 3.98
C HIS A 119 -12.03 3.74 4.86
N GLY A 120 -10.87 3.46 4.28
CA GLY A 120 -9.66 3.18 5.05
C GLY A 120 -9.19 4.38 5.87
N LEU A 121 -9.12 5.57 5.27
CA LEU A 121 -8.67 6.78 5.98
C LEU A 121 -9.59 7.17 7.15
N PRO A 122 -10.94 7.19 7.03
CA PRO A 122 -11.83 7.44 8.17
C PRO A 122 -11.62 6.48 9.34
N VAL A 123 -11.43 5.19 9.05
CA VAL A 123 -11.16 4.19 10.09
C VAL A 123 -9.80 4.45 10.74
N CYS A 124 -8.77 4.78 9.96
CA CYS A 124 -7.44 5.14 10.48
C CYS A 124 -7.47 6.40 11.34
N VAL A 125 -8.31 7.39 11.02
CA VAL A 125 -8.56 8.56 11.88
C VAL A 125 -9.08 8.12 13.25
N GLY A 126 -10.06 7.20 13.28
CA GLY A 126 -10.57 6.64 14.53
C GLY A 126 -9.51 5.89 15.32
N MET A 127 -8.69 5.05 14.68
CA MET A 127 -7.58 4.33 15.30
C MET A 127 -6.53 5.28 15.88
N ALA A 128 -6.12 6.30 15.10
CA ALA A 128 -5.14 7.28 15.55
C ALA A 128 -5.65 8.14 16.71
N LEU A 129 -6.92 8.53 16.67
CA LEU A 129 -7.58 9.26 17.75
C LEU A 129 -7.63 8.42 19.03
N ALA A 130 -7.99 7.14 18.94
CA ALA A 130 -7.97 6.20 20.05
C ALA A 130 -6.58 6.09 20.68
N GLY A 131 -5.52 6.04 19.87
CA GLY A 131 -4.14 6.06 20.37
C GLY A 131 -3.84 7.29 21.20
N LYS A 132 -4.16 8.49 20.68
CA LYS A 132 -3.94 9.76 21.39
C LYS A 132 -4.76 9.84 22.69
N MET A 133 -6.03 9.44 22.66
CA MET A 133 -6.89 9.44 23.85
C MET A 133 -6.36 8.50 24.94
N ASN A 134 -5.80 7.37 24.57
CA ASN A 134 -5.23 6.37 25.47
C ASN A 134 -3.74 6.62 25.77
N LYS A 135 -3.15 7.72 25.29
CA LYS A 135 -1.73 8.08 25.47
C LYS A 135 -0.78 6.97 25.02
N LYS A 136 -1.08 6.39 23.86
CA LYS A 136 -0.28 5.37 23.21
C LYS A 136 0.65 6.00 22.19
N ASP A 137 1.80 5.40 21.98
CA ASP A 137 2.83 5.92 21.06
C ASP A 137 2.78 5.27 19.66
N TYR A 138 1.86 4.31 19.43
CA TYR A 138 1.73 3.65 18.14
C TYR A 138 1.31 4.63 17.03
N ARG A 139 1.75 4.33 15.86
CA ARG A 139 1.39 5.05 14.64
C ARG A 139 0.38 4.24 13.81
N VAL A 140 -0.41 4.97 13.02
CA VAL A 140 -1.38 4.39 12.09
C VAL A 140 -1.00 4.78 10.68
N TYR A 141 -0.92 3.78 9.80
CA TYR A 141 -0.58 3.95 8.41
C TYR A 141 -1.71 3.46 7.51
N THR A 142 -1.93 4.14 6.39
CA THR A 142 -2.88 3.68 5.37
C THR A 142 -2.37 3.99 3.97
N VAL A 143 -2.63 3.09 3.02
CA VAL A 143 -2.35 3.34 1.60
C VAL A 143 -3.67 3.48 0.85
N MET A 144 -3.80 4.60 0.16
CA MET A 144 -4.92 4.91 -0.74
C MET A 144 -4.43 4.92 -2.19
N GLY A 145 -5.32 4.64 -3.14
CA GLY A 145 -5.07 4.93 -4.54
C GLY A 145 -5.40 6.39 -4.88
N ASP A 146 -4.76 6.95 -5.90
CA ASP A 146 -5.08 8.30 -6.38
C ASP A 146 -6.52 8.39 -6.90
N GLY A 147 -7.01 7.41 -7.64
CA GLY A 147 -8.42 7.35 -8.06
C GLY A 147 -9.41 7.23 -6.90
N GLU A 148 -8.99 6.66 -5.76
CA GLU A 148 -9.79 6.59 -4.54
C GLU A 148 -10.08 7.96 -3.92
N LEU A 149 -9.25 8.96 -4.19
CA LEU A 149 -9.42 10.31 -3.65
C LEU A 149 -10.65 11.05 -4.24
N ALA A 150 -11.32 10.48 -5.21
CA ALA A 150 -12.64 10.96 -5.66
C ALA A 150 -13.76 10.70 -4.64
N GLU A 151 -13.52 9.81 -3.65
CA GLU A 151 -14.49 9.51 -2.58
C GLU A 151 -14.57 10.65 -1.56
N GLY A 152 -15.80 11.14 -1.28
CA GLY A 152 -16.02 12.26 -0.35
C GLY A 152 -15.54 11.97 1.09
N SER A 153 -15.68 10.71 1.53
CA SER A 153 -15.27 10.26 2.86
C SER A 153 -13.77 10.43 3.15
N VAL A 154 -12.91 10.43 2.11
CA VAL A 154 -11.49 10.74 2.26
C VAL A 154 -11.30 12.18 2.78
N TRP A 155 -12.05 13.13 2.23
CA TRP A 155 -11.94 14.56 2.59
C TRP A 155 -12.60 14.87 3.93
N GLU A 156 -13.69 14.18 4.27
CA GLU A 156 -14.28 14.23 5.61
C GLU A 156 -13.27 13.72 6.67
N ALA A 157 -12.59 12.63 6.39
CA ALA A 157 -11.53 12.10 7.23
C ALA A 157 -10.31 13.05 7.30
N ALA A 158 -9.95 13.69 6.20
CA ALA A 158 -8.86 14.67 6.17
C ALA A 158 -9.16 15.86 7.10
N MET A 159 -10.39 16.40 7.11
CA MET A 159 -10.82 17.41 8.06
C MET A 159 -10.69 16.95 9.51
N ALA A 160 -11.16 15.74 9.80
CA ALA A 160 -11.09 15.17 11.15
C ALA A 160 -9.66 14.95 11.62
N GLY A 161 -8.79 14.41 10.74
CA GLY A 161 -7.37 14.19 11.03
C GLY A 161 -6.66 15.46 11.47
N HIS A 162 -6.89 16.56 10.77
CA HIS A 162 -6.37 17.88 11.15
C HIS A 162 -7.00 18.41 12.44
N GLN A 163 -8.33 18.37 12.54
CA GLN A 163 -9.05 18.87 13.72
C GLN A 163 -8.54 18.26 15.03
N TYR A 164 -8.28 16.96 15.02
CA TYR A 164 -7.77 16.23 16.18
C TYR A 164 -6.25 16.20 16.28
N LYS A 165 -5.53 16.87 15.36
CA LYS A 165 -4.05 16.97 15.35
C LYS A 165 -3.38 15.60 15.42
N LEU A 166 -3.82 14.70 14.55
CA LEU A 166 -3.39 13.30 14.56
C LEU A 166 -1.98 13.12 13.97
N ASP A 167 -0.96 13.57 14.68
CA ASP A 167 0.45 13.44 14.27
C ASP A 167 1.00 12.01 14.31
N ASN A 168 0.21 11.08 14.83
CA ASN A 168 0.45 9.64 14.74
C ASN A 168 -0.24 8.98 13.53
N LEU A 169 -0.86 9.75 12.63
CA LEU A 169 -1.47 9.27 11.38
C LEU A 169 -0.61 9.65 10.19
N CYS A 170 -0.23 8.65 9.39
CA CYS A 170 0.47 8.83 8.13
C CYS A 170 -0.31 8.13 7.01
N ALA A 171 -0.85 8.89 6.09
CA ALA A 171 -1.51 8.40 4.89
C ALA A 171 -0.51 8.39 3.71
N ILE A 172 -0.60 7.42 2.84
CA ILE A 172 0.19 7.33 1.62
C ILE A 172 -0.76 7.28 0.42
N VAL A 173 -0.56 8.13 -0.56
CA VAL A 173 -1.24 8.07 -1.84
C VAL A 173 -0.34 7.35 -2.84
N ASP A 174 -0.73 6.17 -3.27
CA ASP A 174 -0.13 5.47 -4.42
C ASP A 174 -0.57 6.19 -5.69
N ARG A 175 0.17 7.25 -6.06
CA ARG A 175 -0.13 8.11 -7.21
C ARG A 175 0.43 7.49 -8.48
N ASN A 176 -0.21 6.43 -8.95
CA ASN A 176 0.17 5.75 -10.19
C ASN A 176 -0.55 6.32 -11.42
N ARG A 177 -1.42 7.33 -11.26
CA ARG A 177 -2.12 8.11 -12.30
C ARG A 177 -3.07 7.34 -13.20
N LEU A 178 -3.36 6.07 -12.88
CA LEU A 178 -4.23 5.22 -13.69
C LEU A 178 -5.28 4.53 -12.83
N GLN A 179 -6.53 4.67 -13.21
CA GLN A 179 -7.65 3.90 -12.68
C GLN A 179 -8.25 3.00 -13.78
N ILE A 180 -9.34 2.27 -13.48
CA ILE A 180 -9.93 1.29 -14.41
C ILE A 180 -10.21 1.90 -15.79
N SER A 181 -10.78 3.10 -15.81
CA SER A 181 -11.29 3.75 -17.03
C SER A 181 -10.25 4.58 -17.78
N GLY A 182 -9.05 4.77 -17.23
CA GLY A 182 -8.01 5.57 -17.88
C GLY A 182 -7.16 6.38 -16.92
N ASN A 183 -6.59 7.47 -17.40
CA ASN A 183 -5.79 8.38 -16.60
C ASN A 183 -6.67 9.06 -15.53
N THR A 184 -6.18 9.14 -14.29
CA THR A 184 -6.93 9.71 -13.17
C THR A 184 -7.34 11.17 -13.44
N GLU A 185 -6.47 11.97 -14.05
CA GLU A 185 -6.77 13.38 -14.33
C GLU A 185 -7.82 13.56 -15.43
N ASP A 186 -7.98 12.58 -16.34
CA ASP A 186 -9.00 12.60 -17.40
C ASP A 186 -10.36 12.09 -16.90
N VAL A 187 -10.37 11.20 -15.91
CA VAL A 187 -11.59 10.58 -15.38
C VAL A 187 -12.22 11.43 -14.27
N MET A 188 -11.42 11.78 -13.24
CA MET A 188 -11.81 12.66 -12.14
C MET A 188 -10.53 13.30 -11.58
N GLY A 189 -10.12 14.40 -12.20
CA GLY A 189 -8.88 15.09 -11.88
C GLY A 189 -8.82 15.67 -10.47
N HIS A 190 -7.63 15.71 -9.94
CA HIS A 190 -7.36 16.23 -8.60
C HIS A 190 -6.70 17.61 -8.63
N ASP A 191 -6.35 18.13 -9.80
CA ASP A 191 -5.57 19.35 -9.97
C ASP A 191 -4.25 19.27 -9.15
N ASP A 192 -4.02 20.22 -8.25
CA ASP A 192 -2.90 20.17 -7.32
C ASP A 192 -3.26 19.38 -6.06
N LEU A 193 -2.92 18.09 -6.04
CA LEU A 193 -3.17 17.20 -4.91
C LEU A 193 -2.43 17.63 -3.64
N HIS A 194 -1.24 18.24 -3.78
CA HIS A 194 -0.47 18.75 -2.65
C HIS A 194 -1.20 19.91 -1.98
N GLU A 195 -1.70 20.88 -2.78
CA GLU A 195 -2.46 22.01 -2.26
C GLU A 195 -3.79 21.57 -1.65
N ARG A 196 -4.44 20.55 -2.21
CA ARG A 196 -5.66 19.99 -1.61
C ARG A 196 -5.39 19.53 -0.18
N PHE A 197 -4.42 18.64 0.06
CA PHE A 197 -4.13 18.17 1.42
C PHE A 197 -3.60 19.30 2.33
N ARG A 198 -2.79 20.23 1.81
CA ARG A 198 -2.36 21.41 2.58
C ARG A 198 -3.54 22.27 3.02
N SER A 199 -4.55 22.47 2.17
CA SER A 199 -5.75 23.25 2.51
C SER A 199 -6.58 22.60 3.63
N PHE A 200 -6.47 21.27 3.78
CA PHE A 200 -7.03 20.53 4.92
C PHE A 200 -6.12 20.50 6.14
N GLY A 201 -4.96 21.21 6.12
CA GLY A 201 -4.05 21.32 7.25
C GLY A 201 -3.15 20.11 7.49
N TRP A 202 -2.89 19.32 6.46
CA TRP A 202 -1.96 18.20 6.50
C TRP A 202 -0.54 18.62 6.16
N HIS A 203 0.43 18.00 6.82
CA HIS A 203 1.80 17.99 6.33
C HIS A 203 1.89 17.11 5.08
N VAL A 204 2.41 17.68 3.99
CA VAL A 204 2.45 17.00 2.69
C VAL A 204 3.90 16.79 2.26
N ILE A 205 4.26 15.54 2.05
CA ILE A 205 5.59 15.13 1.57
C ILE A 205 5.42 14.59 0.14
N ASP A 206 6.11 15.20 -0.82
CA ASP A 206 6.20 14.67 -2.18
C ASP A 206 7.32 13.64 -2.25
N VAL A 207 6.99 12.43 -2.70
CA VAL A 207 7.97 11.37 -2.99
C VAL A 207 8.10 11.28 -4.49
N ALA A 208 9.13 11.89 -5.04
CA ALA A 208 9.32 12.05 -6.48
C ALA A 208 9.40 10.70 -7.23
N ASP A 209 10.00 9.69 -6.60
CA ASP A 209 9.98 8.29 -7.04
C ASP A 209 9.43 7.40 -5.91
N GLY A 210 8.12 7.14 -5.96
CA GLY A 210 7.41 6.26 -5.00
C GLY A 210 7.78 4.78 -5.11
N ASN A 211 8.62 4.41 -6.09
CA ASN A 211 9.22 3.09 -6.19
C ASN A 211 10.70 3.07 -5.74
N SER A 212 11.20 4.14 -5.11
CA SER A 212 12.50 4.21 -4.46
C SER A 212 12.37 3.96 -2.96
N ILE A 213 12.96 2.87 -2.46
CA ILE A 213 13.03 2.55 -1.02
C ILE A 213 13.70 3.69 -0.24
N GLU A 214 14.76 4.28 -0.78
CA GLU A 214 15.50 5.37 -0.12
C GLU A 214 14.64 6.62 0.07
N GLN A 215 13.88 7.02 -0.96
CA GLN A 215 12.99 8.17 -0.88
C GLN A 215 11.81 7.92 0.06
N LEU A 216 11.23 6.72 0.01
CA LEU A 216 10.16 6.32 0.94
C LEU A 216 10.66 6.30 2.38
N HIS A 217 11.84 5.73 2.65
CA HIS A 217 12.45 5.75 3.98
C HIS A 217 12.60 7.19 4.50
N ALA A 218 13.19 8.09 3.72
CA ALA A 218 13.38 9.49 4.10
C ALA A 218 12.04 10.19 4.39
N ALA A 219 11.02 9.95 3.56
CA ALA A 219 9.68 10.51 3.72
C ALA A 219 8.99 9.99 5.01
N PHE A 220 9.13 8.71 5.32
CA PHE A 220 8.58 8.17 6.57
C PHE A 220 9.30 8.71 7.81
N GLU A 221 10.64 8.89 7.75
CA GLU A 221 11.38 9.50 8.85
C GLU A 221 10.96 10.96 9.06
N GLU A 222 10.73 11.75 8.00
CA GLU A 222 10.18 13.10 8.08
C GLU A 222 8.77 13.09 8.70
N ALA A 223 7.90 12.15 8.27
CA ALA A 223 6.56 11.99 8.82
C ALA A 223 6.56 11.69 10.33
N LYS A 224 7.54 10.94 10.83
CA LYS A 224 7.69 10.65 12.27
C LYS A 224 8.07 11.88 13.08
N GLN A 225 8.82 12.81 12.47
CA GLN A 225 9.22 14.07 13.12
C GLN A 225 8.11 15.13 13.14
N THR A 226 7.12 15.02 12.26
CA THR A 226 5.98 15.94 12.18
C THR A 226 5.13 15.86 13.44
N LYS A 227 4.81 17.03 14.04
CA LYS A 227 4.01 17.11 15.26
C LYS A 227 2.82 18.04 15.08
N GLY A 228 1.72 17.71 15.76
CA GLY A 228 0.51 18.51 15.82
C GLY A 228 -0.36 18.52 14.56
N GLN A 229 -0.02 17.74 13.54
CA GLN A 229 -0.80 17.57 12.31
C GLN A 229 -0.54 16.19 11.67
N PRO A 230 -1.52 15.61 10.97
CA PRO A 230 -1.32 14.37 10.22
C PRO A 230 -0.42 14.60 9.01
N THR A 231 0.19 13.51 8.51
CA THR A 231 1.07 13.55 7.34
C THR A 231 0.48 12.73 6.20
N VAL A 232 0.60 13.24 4.97
CA VAL A 232 0.35 12.48 3.75
C VAL A 232 1.60 12.47 2.87
N LEU A 233 1.99 11.28 2.42
CA LEU A 233 3.00 11.07 1.40
C LEU A 233 2.29 10.96 0.04
N ILE A 234 2.65 11.80 -0.91
CA ILE A 234 2.22 11.67 -2.32
C ILE A 234 3.32 10.88 -3.04
N ALA A 235 3.17 9.57 -3.10
CA ALA A 235 4.16 8.67 -3.70
C ALA A 235 3.89 8.53 -5.21
N ASN A 236 4.73 9.17 -6.03
CA ASN A 236 4.62 9.08 -7.48
C ASN A 236 5.17 7.72 -7.94
N THR A 237 4.28 6.77 -8.17
CA THR A 237 4.58 5.39 -8.53
C THR A 237 4.29 5.10 -10.00
N VAL A 238 4.71 3.94 -10.46
CA VAL A 238 4.40 3.43 -11.80
C VAL A 238 3.44 2.25 -11.68
N LYS A 239 2.24 2.36 -12.25
CA LYS A 239 1.30 1.24 -12.31
C LYS A 239 1.93 0.08 -13.08
N GLY A 240 1.88 -1.14 -12.52
CA GLY A 240 2.51 -2.29 -13.16
C GLY A 240 4.03 -2.36 -13.04
N LYS A 241 4.63 -1.61 -12.11
CA LYS A 241 6.09 -1.50 -11.88
C LYS A 241 6.80 -2.84 -11.86
N GLY A 242 7.93 -2.92 -12.58
CA GLY A 242 8.77 -4.12 -12.64
C GLY A 242 8.41 -5.11 -13.75
N SER A 243 7.42 -4.76 -14.59
CA SER A 243 7.06 -5.55 -15.76
C SER A 243 6.88 -4.67 -17.00
N ALA A 244 7.75 -4.79 -17.99
CA ALA A 244 7.72 -3.96 -19.20
C ALA A 244 6.39 -4.10 -19.99
N VAL A 245 5.66 -5.20 -19.84
CA VAL A 245 4.38 -5.39 -20.50
C VAL A 245 3.22 -4.73 -19.74
N MET A 246 3.39 -4.43 -18.45
CA MET A 246 2.34 -3.92 -17.56
C MET A 246 2.48 -2.42 -17.25
N GLU A 247 3.71 -1.89 -17.24
CA GLU A 247 3.98 -0.51 -16.83
C GLU A 247 3.15 0.49 -17.63
N ASP A 248 2.55 1.45 -16.92
CA ASP A 248 1.76 2.56 -17.43
C ASP A 248 0.58 2.17 -18.34
N LYS A 249 -0.04 1.01 -18.07
CA LYS A 249 -1.21 0.55 -18.83
C LYS A 249 -2.43 0.34 -17.95
N ALA A 250 -3.50 1.11 -18.20
CA ALA A 250 -4.78 0.98 -17.48
C ALA A 250 -5.40 -0.42 -17.65
N SER A 251 -5.21 -1.08 -18.79
CA SER A 251 -5.71 -2.45 -19.07
C SER A 251 -5.19 -3.50 -18.08
N TRP A 252 -4.10 -3.21 -17.37
CA TRP A 252 -3.54 -4.07 -16.33
C TRP A 252 -4.06 -3.73 -14.93
N HIS A 253 -5.12 -2.94 -14.81
CA HIS A 253 -5.74 -2.70 -13.50
C HIS A 253 -6.24 -4.01 -12.87
N HIS A 254 -6.98 -4.81 -13.63
CA HIS A 254 -7.45 -6.15 -13.25
C HIS A 254 -7.18 -7.11 -14.41
N HIS A 255 -6.15 -7.93 -14.28
CA HIS A 255 -5.73 -8.85 -15.34
C HIS A 255 -4.97 -10.06 -14.78
N VAL A 256 -5.13 -11.22 -15.43
CA VAL A 256 -4.36 -12.42 -15.08
C VAL A 256 -3.22 -12.58 -16.09
N PRO A 257 -1.95 -12.50 -15.65
CA PRO A 257 -0.82 -12.66 -16.56
C PRO A 257 -0.78 -14.02 -17.24
N SER A 258 -0.43 -14.03 -18.52
CA SER A 258 -0.11 -15.24 -19.26
C SER A 258 1.23 -15.83 -18.83
N GLN A 259 1.55 -17.04 -19.31
CA GLN A 259 2.87 -17.63 -19.09
C GLN A 259 4.01 -16.81 -19.69
N GLU A 260 3.73 -16.11 -20.79
CA GLU A 260 4.70 -15.23 -21.46
C GLU A 260 4.94 -13.95 -20.67
N ASP A 261 3.87 -13.33 -20.14
CA ASP A 261 3.95 -12.15 -19.27
C ASP A 261 4.75 -12.45 -18.00
N ARG A 262 4.58 -13.65 -17.42
CA ARG A 262 5.37 -14.10 -16.26
C ARG A 262 6.88 -14.16 -16.56
N LYS A 263 7.26 -14.63 -17.74
CA LYS A 263 8.67 -14.68 -18.17
C LYS A 263 9.22 -13.26 -18.31
N SER A 264 8.46 -12.35 -18.91
CA SER A 264 8.84 -10.93 -19.05
C SER A 264 9.08 -10.26 -17.69
N THR A 265 8.23 -10.50 -16.70
CA THR A 265 8.40 -9.97 -15.33
C THR A 265 9.66 -10.52 -14.67
N ARG A 266 10.03 -11.78 -14.94
CA ARG A 266 11.25 -12.40 -14.39
C ARG A 266 12.54 -11.91 -15.04
N LEU A 267 12.51 -11.49 -16.31
CA LEU A 267 13.69 -11.06 -17.06
C LEU A 267 14.17 -9.65 -16.69
N ASN A 268 13.30 -8.79 -16.14
CA ASN A 268 13.66 -7.42 -15.74
C ASN A 268 14.54 -7.34 -14.47
N SER A 269 14.84 -8.47 -13.82
CA SER A 269 15.78 -8.51 -12.70
C SER A 269 17.20 -8.09 -13.04
N SER A 270 17.60 -8.21 -14.32
CA SER A 270 18.92 -7.80 -14.79
C SER A 270 19.14 -6.28 -14.87
N HIS A 271 18.06 -5.48 -14.87
CA HIS A 271 18.15 -4.02 -14.90
C HIS A 271 18.39 -3.36 -13.54
N LEU A 272 18.30 -4.12 -12.43
CA LEU A 272 18.62 -3.62 -11.09
C LEU A 272 20.14 -3.56 -10.81
N GLY A 273 20.99 -3.73 -11.82
CA GLY A 273 22.45 -3.66 -11.65
C GLY A 273 23.01 -4.73 -10.70
N ILE A 274 22.27 -5.80 -10.45
CA ILE A 274 22.70 -6.92 -9.63
C ILE A 274 23.42 -7.91 -10.56
N SER A 275 24.71 -7.68 -10.82
CA SER A 275 25.57 -8.77 -11.31
C SER A 275 25.74 -9.77 -10.17
N TYR A 276 25.49 -11.03 -10.49
CA TYR A 276 25.74 -12.18 -9.61
C TYR A 276 27.23 -12.30 -9.31
#